data_3a20895e35193d8ecdb114300b42988b
#
_entry.id   3a20895e35193d8ecdb114300b42988b
#
_cell.length_a   1.000
_cell.length_b   1.000
_cell.length_c   1.000
_cell.angle_alpha   90.00
_cell.angle_beta   90.00
_cell.angle_gamma   90.00
#
_symmetry.space_group_name_H-M   'P 1'
#
loop_
_entity.id
_entity.type
_entity.pdbx_description
1 polymer ?
#
loop_
_entity_poly.entity_id
_entity_poly.type
_entity_poly.pdbx_seq_one_letter_code
_entity_poly.pdbx_strand_id
1 'polypeptide(L)'
;EMLNNTLKAKIKTKPKPARQLHDIFTEIVLRQPHGLDHILKPVAVVLNRRALLETTDGTSIAEVLEWVGTPGLAPVMRQDHGFDFKAVQQVPSFTVALLKLYAQALEPVLLGVLPDQYFAYIQLRYEAASAPHRETLALGSEDHKDLQRALCVVGPLLEKNGGPYERD
;
A
#
# COMPACT_ATOMS: atom_id res chain seq x y z
N GLU A 1 -25.06 16.27 32.12
CA GLU A 1 -23.74 15.67 32.28
C GLU A 1 -23.53 14.40 31.51
N MET A 2 -24.51 13.50 31.51
CA MET A 2 -24.45 12.29 30.69
C MET A 2 -24.35 12.63 29.23
N LEU A 3 -25.05 13.65 28.79
CA LEU A 3 -24.99 14.11 27.42
C LEU A 3 -23.60 14.62 27.05
N ASN A 4 -22.99 15.39 27.94
CA ASN A 4 -21.64 15.91 27.72
C ASN A 4 -20.63 14.78 27.67
N ASN A 5 -20.75 13.79 28.54
CA ASN A 5 -19.85 12.66 28.56
C ASN A 5 -20.00 11.82 27.29
N THR A 6 -21.23 11.67 26.80
CA THR A 6 -21.48 10.97 25.54
C THR A 6 -20.85 11.73 24.38
N LEU A 7 -20.98 13.04 24.34
CA LEU A 7 -20.37 13.85 23.30
C LEU A 7 -18.85 13.80 23.36
N LYS A 8 -18.28 13.86 24.55
CA LYS A 8 -16.84 13.73 24.71
C LYS A 8 -16.35 12.36 24.27
N ALA A 9 -17.08 11.31 24.62
CA ALA A 9 -16.74 9.96 24.20
C ALA A 9 -16.80 9.84 22.68
N LYS A 10 -17.83 10.41 22.06
CA LYS A 10 -17.95 10.40 20.59
C LYS A 10 -16.81 11.16 19.95
N ILE A 11 -16.42 12.30 20.52
CA ILE A 11 -15.29 13.08 19.98
C ILE A 11 -14.01 12.29 20.10
N LYS A 12 -13.78 11.62 21.23
CA LYS A 12 -12.57 10.82 21.45
C LYS A 12 -12.52 9.58 20.56
N THR A 13 -13.67 8.98 20.31
CA THR A 13 -13.76 7.76 19.51
C THR A 13 -14.04 8.04 18.06
N LYS A 14 -14.33 9.28 17.70
CA LYS A 14 -14.54 9.66 16.34
C LYS A 14 -13.29 9.34 15.53
N PRO A 15 -13.43 8.51 14.48
CA PRO A 15 -12.26 8.21 13.66
C PRO A 15 -11.73 9.50 13.07
N LYS A 16 -10.42 9.55 12.91
CA LYS A 16 -9.80 10.70 12.25
C LYS A 16 -10.41 10.85 10.87
N PRO A 17 -10.54 12.09 10.38
CA PRO A 17 -11.02 12.28 9.01
C PRO A 17 -10.24 11.40 8.07
N ALA A 18 -10.92 10.81 7.09
CA ALA A 18 -10.25 9.97 6.10
C ALA A 18 -9.13 10.78 5.45
N ARG A 19 -7.90 10.29 5.57
CA ARG A 19 -6.77 10.94 4.95
C ARG A 19 -6.86 10.77 3.45
N GLN A 20 -6.45 11.78 2.73
CA GLN A 20 -6.41 11.68 1.28
C GLN A 20 -5.36 10.65 0.87
N LEU A 21 -5.65 9.92 -0.19
CA LEU A 21 -4.76 8.88 -0.68
C LEU A 21 -3.36 9.42 -0.92
N HIS A 22 -3.25 10.55 -1.57
CA HIS A 22 -1.94 11.13 -1.86
C HIS A 22 -1.18 11.53 -0.60
N ASP A 23 -1.87 11.95 0.46
CA ASP A 23 -1.22 12.29 1.73
C ASP A 23 -0.60 11.07 2.38
N ILE A 24 -1.35 9.97 2.41
CA ILE A 24 -0.88 8.71 2.98
C ILE A 24 0.33 8.20 2.21
N PHE A 25 0.21 8.14 0.90
CA PHE A 25 1.27 7.64 0.04
C PHE A 25 2.51 8.52 0.12
N THR A 26 2.33 9.83 0.09
CA THR A 26 3.43 10.78 0.19
C THR A 26 4.18 10.62 1.50
N GLU A 27 3.45 10.51 2.61
CA GLU A 27 4.08 10.31 3.92
C GLU A 27 4.91 9.04 3.95
N ILE A 28 4.37 7.94 3.42
CA ILE A 28 5.09 6.67 3.38
C ILE A 28 6.33 6.77 2.51
N VAL A 29 6.19 7.35 1.32
CA VAL A 29 7.30 7.50 0.38
C VAL A 29 8.42 8.37 0.95
N LEU A 30 8.05 9.48 1.60
CA LEU A 30 9.04 10.38 2.16
C LEU A 30 9.83 9.75 3.31
N ARG A 31 9.22 8.81 4.02
CA ARG A 31 9.87 8.09 5.11
C ARG A 31 10.77 6.96 4.65
N GLN A 32 10.58 6.49 3.42
CA GLN A 32 11.31 5.33 2.91
C GLN A 32 12.47 5.79 2.02
N PRO A 33 13.71 5.60 2.47
CA PRO A 33 14.86 6.05 1.67
C PRO A 33 15.14 5.17 0.45
N HIS A 34 14.55 3.99 0.39
CA HIS A 34 14.89 2.97 -0.63
C HIS A 34 13.87 2.87 -1.75
N GLY A 35 13.04 3.89 -1.92
CA GLY A 35 12.13 3.95 -3.05
C GLY A 35 10.84 3.19 -2.86
N LEU A 36 10.18 2.91 -3.98
CA LEU A 36 8.79 2.48 -3.97
C LEU A 36 8.59 0.99 -3.72
N ASP A 37 9.61 0.17 -3.89
CA ASP A 37 9.47 -1.28 -3.77
C ASP A 37 8.96 -1.70 -2.39
N HIS A 38 9.42 -1.03 -1.34
CA HIS A 38 8.99 -1.33 0.02
C HIS A 38 7.49 -1.10 0.22
N ILE A 39 6.90 -0.26 -0.60
CA ILE A 39 5.47 0.03 -0.57
C ILE A 39 4.72 -0.87 -1.55
N LEU A 40 5.24 -0.98 -2.76
CA LEU A 40 4.57 -1.70 -3.84
C LEU A 40 4.43 -3.19 -3.57
N LYS A 41 5.46 -3.82 -3.00
CA LYS A 41 5.41 -5.26 -2.73
C LYS A 41 4.29 -5.63 -1.76
N PRO A 42 4.24 -5.06 -0.55
CA PRO A 42 3.18 -5.42 0.38
C PRO A 42 1.79 -5.00 -0.11
N VAL A 43 1.67 -3.88 -0.80
CA VAL A 43 0.39 -3.44 -1.35
C VAL A 43 -0.09 -4.41 -2.42
N ALA A 44 0.81 -4.85 -3.31
CA ALA A 44 0.47 -5.83 -4.34
C ALA A 44 -0.06 -7.13 -3.72
N VAL A 45 0.58 -7.60 -2.66
CA VAL A 45 0.17 -8.82 -1.98
C VAL A 45 -1.20 -8.66 -1.34
N VAL A 46 -1.42 -7.56 -0.64
CA VAL A 46 -2.69 -7.31 0.05
C VAL A 46 -3.83 -7.19 -0.96
N LEU A 47 -3.62 -6.52 -2.07
CA LEU A 47 -4.65 -6.36 -3.09
C LEU A 47 -4.97 -7.68 -3.82
N ASN A 48 -4.08 -8.66 -3.77
CA ASN A 48 -4.26 -9.96 -4.41
C ASN A 48 -4.56 -11.08 -3.42
N ARG A 49 -5.14 -10.75 -2.28
CA ARG A 49 -5.45 -11.75 -1.25
C ARG A 49 -6.28 -12.92 -1.77
N ARG A 50 -7.15 -12.68 -2.75
CA ARG A 50 -7.96 -13.76 -3.32
C ARG A 50 -7.10 -14.88 -3.90
N ALA A 51 -6.02 -14.52 -4.58
CA ALA A 51 -5.10 -15.51 -5.13
C ALA A 51 -4.42 -16.32 -4.02
N LEU A 52 -4.12 -15.68 -2.88
CA LEU A 52 -3.58 -16.38 -1.72
C LEU A 52 -4.56 -17.43 -1.20
N LEU A 53 -5.83 -17.09 -1.11
CA LEU A 53 -6.86 -18.02 -0.60
C LEU A 53 -7.03 -19.24 -1.49
N GLU A 54 -6.78 -19.08 -2.79
CA GLU A 54 -6.90 -20.17 -3.75
C GLU A 54 -5.62 -20.98 -3.88
N THR A 55 -4.52 -20.53 -3.28
CA THR A 55 -3.23 -21.19 -3.36
C THR A 55 -3.10 -22.23 -2.26
N THR A 56 -2.85 -23.48 -2.66
CA THR A 56 -2.64 -24.58 -1.72
C THR A 56 -1.15 -24.90 -1.52
N ASP A 57 -0.29 -24.31 -2.32
CA ASP A 57 1.15 -24.55 -2.27
C ASP A 57 1.80 -23.63 -1.23
N GLY A 58 2.11 -24.19 -0.07
CA GLY A 58 2.76 -23.45 1.02
C GLY A 58 4.13 -22.92 0.64
N THR A 59 4.83 -23.57 -0.28
CA THR A 59 6.15 -23.10 -0.74
C THR A 59 6.02 -21.78 -1.50
N SER A 60 5.03 -21.67 -2.39
CA SER A 60 4.79 -20.43 -3.11
C SER A 60 4.44 -19.29 -2.17
N ILE A 61 3.62 -19.56 -1.15
CA ILE A 61 3.24 -18.56 -0.17
C ILE A 61 4.48 -18.09 0.61
N ALA A 62 5.31 -19.01 1.05
CA ALA A 62 6.53 -18.68 1.79
C ALA A 62 7.49 -17.85 0.94
N GLU A 63 7.65 -18.20 -0.33
CA GLU A 63 8.50 -17.44 -1.24
C GLU A 63 8.01 -16.01 -1.44
N VAL A 64 6.70 -15.83 -1.55
CA VAL A 64 6.12 -14.49 -1.70
C VAL A 64 6.36 -13.66 -0.45
N LEU A 65 6.13 -14.22 0.73
CA LEU A 65 6.35 -13.50 1.98
C LEU A 65 7.83 -13.12 2.16
N GLU A 66 8.74 -14.01 1.77
CA GLU A 66 10.16 -13.72 1.80
C GLU A 66 10.54 -12.62 0.81
N TRP A 67 9.99 -12.68 -0.40
CA TRP A 67 10.22 -11.66 -1.42
C TRP A 67 9.77 -10.26 -0.95
N VAL A 68 8.60 -10.18 -0.30
CA VAL A 68 8.10 -8.91 0.22
C VAL A 68 8.99 -8.40 1.35
N GLY A 69 9.37 -9.28 2.26
CA GLY A 69 10.26 -8.94 3.36
C GLY A 69 9.70 -7.94 4.36
N THR A 70 8.37 -7.81 4.45
CA THR A 70 7.73 -6.90 5.40
C THR A 70 7.22 -7.71 6.60
N PRO A 71 7.85 -7.60 7.78
CA PRO A 71 7.37 -8.29 8.97
C PRO A 71 5.95 -7.86 9.34
N GLY A 72 5.16 -8.78 9.83
CA GLY A 72 3.79 -8.51 10.24
C GLY A 72 2.76 -8.62 9.12
N LEU A 73 3.18 -8.92 7.89
CA LEU A 73 2.25 -9.00 6.76
C LEU A 73 1.34 -10.23 6.85
N ALA A 74 1.86 -11.36 7.32
CA ALA A 74 1.08 -12.61 7.37
C ALA A 74 -0.22 -12.47 8.19
N PRO A 75 -0.20 -11.90 9.41
CA PRO A 75 -1.45 -11.68 10.15
C PRO A 75 -2.44 -10.78 9.43
N VAL A 76 -1.94 -9.76 8.73
CA VAL A 76 -2.78 -8.86 7.95
C VAL A 76 -3.47 -9.62 6.83
N MET A 77 -2.76 -10.52 6.18
CA MET A 77 -3.30 -11.32 5.08
C MET A 77 -4.38 -12.31 5.51
N ARG A 78 -4.46 -12.63 6.78
CA ARG A 78 -5.51 -13.51 7.31
C ARG A 78 -6.86 -12.83 7.38
N GLN A 79 -6.89 -11.51 7.37
CA GLN A 79 -8.12 -10.74 7.48
C GLN A 79 -8.66 -10.43 6.08
N ASP A 80 -9.97 -10.54 5.93
CA ASP A 80 -10.62 -10.16 4.68
C ASP A 80 -10.92 -8.67 4.72
N HIS A 81 -10.22 -7.94 3.88
CA HIS A 81 -10.40 -6.49 3.76
C HIS A 81 -11.41 -6.09 2.70
N GLY A 82 -11.93 -7.06 1.95
CA GLY A 82 -12.94 -6.80 0.93
C GLY A 82 -12.46 -6.01 -0.27
N PHE A 83 -11.17 -6.12 -0.62
CA PHE A 83 -10.63 -5.39 -1.76
C PHE A 83 -11.12 -5.97 -3.08
N ASP A 84 -11.51 -5.09 -3.98
CA ASP A 84 -11.93 -5.43 -5.35
C ASP A 84 -11.28 -4.44 -6.32
N PHE A 85 -9.97 -4.27 -6.20
CA PHE A 85 -9.19 -3.31 -6.98
C PHE A 85 -9.05 -3.82 -8.41
N LYS A 86 -9.49 -3.01 -9.37
CA LYS A 86 -9.56 -3.40 -10.78
C LYS A 86 -8.63 -2.61 -11.69
N ALA A 87 -8.00 -1.57 -11.18
CA ALA A 87 -7.09 -0.75 -11.99
C ALA A 87 -5.90 -1.55 -12.50
N VAL A 88 -5.50 -2.60 -11.79
CA VAL A 88 -4.50 -3.56 -12.25
C VAL A 88 -5.14 -4.94 -12.16
N GLN A 89 -4.99 -5.73 -13.23
CA GLN A 89 -5.61 -7.05 -13.28
C GLN A 89 -5.06 -7.97 -12.18
N GLN A 90 -5.96 -8.61 -11.45
CA GLN A 90 -5.60 -9.55 -10.39
C GLN A 90 -4.76 -10.70 -10.94
N VAL A 91 -3.79 -11.15 -10.14
CA VAL A 91 -2.97 -12.30 -10.53
C VAL A 91 -3.78 -13.59 -10.46
N PRO A 92 -3.58 -14.50 -11.42
CA PRO A 92 -4.30 -15.80 -11.40
C PRO A 92 -3.76 -16.77 -10.37
N SER A 93 -2.53 -16.58 -9.90
CA SER A 93 -1.95 -17.41 -8.86
C SER A 93 -0.97 -16.60 -8.00
N PHE A 94 -0.80 -17.04 -6.76
CA PHE A 94 0.00 -16.30 -5.78
C PHE A 94 1.46 -16.74 -5.88
N THR A 95 2.18 -16.17 -6.84
CA THR A 95 3.59 -16.46 -7.09
C THR A 95 4.39 -15.16 -7.14
N VAL A 96 5.68 -15.26 -6.83
CA VAL A 96 6.58 -14.10 -6.87
C VAL A 96 6.61 -13.47 -8.26
N ALA A 97 6.71 -14.28 -9.30
CA ALA A 97 6.81 -13.78 -10.68
C ALA A 97 5.61 -12.93 -11.05
N LEU A 98 4.41 -13.41 -10.77
CA LEU A 98 3.17 -12.70 -11.12
C LEU A 98 2.97 -11.46 -10.26
N LEU A 99 3.27 -11.56 -8.96
CA LEU A 99 3.12 -10.42 -8.06
C LEU A 99 4.15 -9.33 -8.37
N LYS A 100 5.33 -9.71 -8.82
CA LYS A 100 6.33 -8.75 -9.26
C LYS A 100 5.84 -7.96 -10.47
N LEU A 101 5.23 -8.63 -11.44
CA LEU A 101 4.63 -7.96 -12.59
C LEU A 101 3.48 -7.04 -12.16
N TYR A 102 2.67 -7.50 -11.22
CA TYR A 102 1.58 -6.70 -10.67
C TYR A 102 2.12 -5.43 -10.01
N ALA A 103 3.16 -5.56 -9.21
CA ALA A 103 3.76 -4.41 -8.54
C ALA A 103 4.32 -3.41 -9.55
N GLN A 104 4.94 -3.89 -10.62
CA GLN A 104 5.45 -3.02 -11.69
C GLN A 104 4.31 -2.26 -12.37
N ALA A 105 3.18 -2.92 -12.61
CA ALA A 105 2.01 -2.28 -13.20
C ALA A 105 1.34 -1.31 -12.24
N LEU A 106 1.43 -1.57 -10.94
CA LEU A 106 0.83 -0.74 -9.90
C LEU A 106 1.59 0.57 -9.71
N GLU A 107 2.89 0.58 -9.93
CA GLU A 107 3.73 1.76 -9.68
C GLU A 107 3.22 3.02 -10.37
N PRO A 108 2.98 3.04 -11.70
CA PRO A 108 2.50 4.26 -12.34
C PRO A 108 1.11 4.67 -11.85
N VAL A 109 0.29 3.71 -11.42
CA VAL A 109 -1.03 4.00 -10.87
C VAL A 109 -0.90 4.73 -9.53
N LEU A 110 -0.05 4.24 -8.65
CA LEU A 110 0.21 4.92 -7.37
C LEU A 110 0.78 6.31 -7.59
N LEU A 111 1.74 6.44 -8.48
CA LEU A 111 2.35 7.73 -8.77
C LEU A 111 1.35 8.70 -9.41
N GLY A 112 0.38 8.16 -10.13
CA GLY A 112 -0.66 8.96 -10.78
C GLY A 112 -1.57 9.71 -9.81
N VAL A 113 -1.66 9.28 -8.56
CA VAL A 113 -2.49 9.94 -7.55
C VAL A 113 -1.73 10.98 -6.74
N LEU A 114 -0.43 11.14 -6.98
CA LEU A 114 0.37 12.14 -6.28
C LEU A 114 0.23 13.51 -6.93
N PRO A 115 0.21 14.59 -6.14
CA PRO A 115 0.36 15.93 -6.69
C PRO A 115 1.70 16.07 -7.43
N ASP A 116 1.73 16.96 -8.42
CA ASP A 116 2.90 17.14 -9.27
C ASP A 116 4.18 17.43 -8.47
N GLN A 117 4.06 18.24 -7.42
CA GLN A 117 5.22 18.61 -6.60
C GLN A 117 5.86 17.40 -5.91
N TYR A 118 5.07 16.46 -5.47
CA TYR A 118 5.58 15.26 -4.81
C TYR A 118 6.13 14.27 -5.81
N PHE A 119 5.51 14.17 -6.96
CA PHE A 119 6.04 13.34 -8.03
C PHE A 119 7.40 13.85 -8.49
N ALA A 120 7.55 15.16 -8.65
CA ALA A 120 8.84 15.77 -9.01
C ALA A 120 9.91 15.45 -7.95
N TYR A 121 9.55 15.51 -6.67
CA TYR A 121 10.46 15.16 -5.59
C TYR A 121 10.93 13.71 -5.68
N ILE A 122 10.03 12.80 -5.97
CA ILE A 122 10.36 11.39 -6.14
C ILE A 122 11.30 11.20 -7.33
N GLN A 123 11.04 11.88 -8.44
CA GLN A 123 11.87 11.78 -9.62
C GLN A 123 13.33 12.18 -9.33
N LEU A 124 13.55 13.15 -8.44
CA LEU A 124 14.89 13.59 -8.09
C LEU A 124 15.72 12.51 -7.38
N ARG A 125 15.09 11.48 -6.86
CA ARG A 125 15.78 10.37 -6.20
C ARG A 125 16.31 9.33 -7.17
N TYR A 126 15.95 9.43 -8.43
CA TYR A 126 16.32 8.46 -9.46
C TYR A 126 17.20 9.12 -10.51
N GLU A 127 18.06 8.32 -11.11
CA GLU A 127 18.76 8.76 -12.30
C GLU A 127 17.77 8.93 -13.45
N ALA A 128 18.07 9.81 -14.37
CA ALA A 128 17.15 10.13 -15.46
C ALA A 128 16.68 8.90 -16.24
N ALA A 129 17.58 7.92 -16.42
CA ALA A 129 17.24 6.71 -17.18
C ALA A 129 16.31 5.75 -16.43
N SER A 130 16.28 5.84 -15.10
CA SER A 130 15.46 4.94 -14.27
C SER A 130 14.36 5.67 -13.53
N ALA A 131 14.16 6.96 -13.80
CA ALA A 131 13.13 7.74 -13.15
C ALA A 131 11.75 7.15 -13.44
N PRO A 132 10.89 6.99 -12.41
CA PRO A 132 9.55 6.49 -12.65
C PRO A 132 8.72 7.49 -13.44
N HIS A 133 7.77 6.97 -14.18
CA HIS A 133 6.75 7.79 -14.83
C HIS A 133 5.39 7.39 -14.27
N ARG A 134 4.43 8.29 -14.38
CA ARG A 134 3.08 8.03 -13.88
C ARG A 134 2.08 8.05 -15.01
N GLU A 135 1.01 7.32 -14.79
CA GLU A 135 -0.12 7.35 -15.70
C GLU A 135 -1.10 8.43 -15.24
N THR A 136 -1.66 9.12 -16.22
CA THR A 136 -2.63 10.18 -15.93
C THR A 136 -4.06 9.64 -15.82
N LEU A 137 -4.21 8.33 -15.70
CA LEU A 137 -5.52 7.70 -15.58
C LEU A 137 -6.19 8.08 -14.27
N ALA A 138 -7.43 8.53 -14.36
CA ALA A 138 -8.24 8.76 -13.16
C ALA A 138 -8.73 7.42 -12.65
N LEU A 139 -8.48 7.13 -11.38
CA LEU A 139 -9.02 5.94 -10.74
C LEU A 139 -10.52 6.10 -10.51
N GLY A 140 -11.28 5.03 -10.70
CA GLY A 140 -12.66 4.97 -10.26
C GLY A 140 -12.74 5.12 -8.74
N SER A 141 -13.88 5.55 -8.23
CA SER A 141 -14.05 5.81 -6.80
C SER A 141 -13.79 4.56 -5.95
N GLU A 142 -14.19 3.39 -6.42
CA GLU A 142 -13.98 2.14 -5.70
C GLU A 142 -12.49 1.77 -5.66
N ASP A 143 -11.81 1.90 -6.79
CA ASP A 143 -10.37 1.62 -6.85
C ASP A 143 -9.57 2.58 -6.01
N HIS A 144 -9.92 3.87 -6.04
CA HIS A 144 -9.27 4.88 -5.22
C HIS A 144 -9.42 4.54 -3.73
N LYS A 145 -10.62 4.15 -3.33
CA LYS A 145 -10.93 3.78 -1.96
C LYS A 145 -10.15 2.53 -1.53
N ASP A 146 -10.12 1.51 -2.39
CA ASP A 146 -9.40 0.27 -2.09
C ASP A 146 -7.90 0.53 -1.97
N LEU A 147 -7.34 1.34 -2.85
CA LEU A 147 -5.93 1.68 -2.80
C LEU A 147 -5.60 2.45 -1.52
N GLN A 148 -6.44 3.39 -1.14
CA GLN A 148 -6.28 4.13 0.12
C GLN A 148 -6.32 3.19 1.32
N ARG A 149 -7.27 2.26 1.34
CA ARG A 149 -7.39 1.29 2.43
C ARG A 149 -6.19 0.35 2.49
N ALA A 150 -5.71 -0.10 1.33
CA ALA A 150 -4.52 -0.95 1.27
C ALA A 150 -3.29 -0.22 1.83
N LEU A 151 -3.12 1.04 1.50
CA LEU A 151 -2.03 1.84 2.05
C LEU A 151 -2.19 2.04 3.57
N CYS A 152 -3.42 2.19 4.04
CA CYS A 152 -3.69 2.30 5.48
C CYS A 152 -3.36 1.00 6.22
N VAL A 153 -3.53 -0.13 5.57
CA VAL A 153 -3.20 -1.44 6.16
C VAL A 153 -1.69 -1.67 6.18
N VAL A 154 -1.02 -1.32 5.08
CA VAL A 154 0.42 -1.56 4.92
C VAL A 154 1.26 -0.53 5.66
N GLY A 155 0.83 0.72 5.69
CA GLY A 155 1.59 1.82 6.26
C GLY A 155 2.11 1.57 7.67
N PRO A 156 1.26 1.13 8.62
CA PRO A 156 1.71 0.83 9.98
C PRO A 156 2.78 -0.25 10.05
N LEU A 157 2.75 -1.22 9.14
CA LEU A 157 3.78 -2.26 9.10
C LEU A 157 5.14 -1.68 8.72
N LEU A 158 5.15 -0.74 7.79
CA LEU A 158 6.37 -0.08 7.36
C LEU A 158 6.93 0.83 8.44
N GLU A 159 6.07 1.56 9.12
CA GLU A 159 6.47 2.44 10.21
C GLU A 159 7.03 1.66 11.40
N LYS A 160 6.34 0.58 11.76
CA LYS A 160 6.70 -0.22 12.93
C LYS A 160 8.01 -0.96 12.75
N ASN A 161 8.30 -1.39 11.52
CA ASN A 161 9.47 -2.20 11.25
C ASN A 161 10.69 -1.37 10.86
N GLY A 162 10.60 -0.09 11.12
CA GLY A 162 11.76 0.74 11.19
C GLY A 162 12.45 1.01 9.88
N GLY A 163 12.21 2.17 9.37
CA GLY A 163 13.21 2.76 8.55
C GLY A 163 14.34 3.23 9.44
N PRO A 164 15.42 3.67 8.85
CA PRO A 164 16.57 4.21 9.58
C PRO A 164 16.21 5.33 10.55
N TYR A 165 15.07 5.92 10.41
CA TYR A 165 14.62 7.04 11.22
C TYR A 165 14.33 6.69 12.66
N GLU A 166 13.93 5.45 12.92
CA GLU A 166 13.49 5.06 14.26
C GLU A 166 14.65 4.69 15.16
N ARG A 167 15.84 4.67 14.62
CA ARG A 167 17.02 4.28 15.38
C ARG A 167 17.79 5.45 15.95
N ASP A 168 17.39 6.62 15.57
CA ASP A 168 18.02 7.85 16.06
C ASP A 168 17.23 8.44 17.25
#